data_85434ce4f3505dbbc43b8e620bb09c17
#
_entry.id   85434ce4f3505dbbc43b8e620bb09c17
#
_cell.length_a   1.000
_cell.length_b   1.000
_cell.length_c   1.000
_cell.angle_alpha   90.00
_cell.angle_beta   90.00
_cell.angle_gamma   90.00
#
_symmetry.space_group_name_H-M   'P 1'
#
loop_
_entity.id
_entity.type
_entity.pdbx_description
1 polymer ?
#
loop_
_entity_poly.entity_id
_entity_poly.type
_entity_poly.pdbx_seq_one_letter_code
_entity_poly.pdbx_strand_id
1 'polypeptide(L)'
;MPSCGRVLTPAIFSVVLLVAGPAQGQAYPTKPIRFVSMGLAGGGTDYAARLIAPELTRALGQTVVVDNRAGEVVPADTVAKSAPDGYTLLMNGSSLLFLPLMRTNVPYDVVKSFAPITLAHQSPTVLAVHPQFPAKSVSELIAIARAKPGELDFGSAGTGSSTHLAAQLFKIMANINVVHVPFKGSSASLTALMGNHVKYMFCTPGSVTPLVASGRLRALAVTTLKPSALFPALPTVAASGLPGYEMVSTNGVLAPAGTPAAIINTLNREIVQILQKKQIRDAFFNAGSEVIGSSPEEFSRTIKSELAKWGKIIKDAGIKAD
;
A
#
# COMPACT_ATOMS: atom_id res chain seq x y z
N MET A 1 -56.58 -56.37 -62.27
CA MET A 1 -55.65 -55.29 -62.10
C MET A 1 -55.77 -54.79 -60.68
N PRO A 2 -54.84 -55.04 -59.78
CA PRO A 2 -54.93 -54.59 -58.35
C PRO A 2 -54.29 -53.23 -58.16
N SER A 3 -54.98 -52.35 -57.46
CA SER A 3 -54.53 -51.00 -57.06
C SER A 3 -53.60 -51.07 -55.87
N CYS A 4 -52.46 -50.42 -55.99
CA CYS A 4 -51.39 -50.31 -54.96
C CYS A 4 -51.75 -49.16 -54.05
N GLY A 5 -52.12 -49.48 -52.80
CA GLY A 5 -52.35 -48.49 -51.75
C GLY A 5 -50.99 -48.13 -51.05
N ARG A 6 -50.59 -46.86 -51.15
CA ARG A 6 -49.45 -46.31 -50.41
C ARG A 6 -49.84 -46.06 -48.96
N VAL A 7 -49.23 -46.76 -48.03
CA VAL A 7 -49.28 -46.48 -46.56
C VAL A 7 -48.24 -45.37 -46.24
N LEU A 8 -48.75 -44.20 -45.84
CA LEU A 8 -47.91 -43.13 -45.27
C LEU A 8 -47.69 -43.43 -43.76
N THR A 9 -46.44 -43.67 -43.39
CA THR A 9 -46.03 -43.76 -42.00
C THR A 9 -45.72 -42.37 -41.48
N PRO A 10 -46.34 -41.91 -40.41
CA PRO A 10 -45.98 -40.62 -39.78
C PRO A 10 -44.64 -40.73 -39.04
N ALA A 11 -43.66 -39.92 -39.42
CA ALA A 11 -42.42 -39.74 -38.69
C ALA A 11 -42.68 -38.90 -37.42
N ILE A 12 -42.55 -39.52 -36.26
CA ILE A 12 -42.61 -38.82 -34.95
C ILE A 12 -41.28 -38.11 -34.75
N PHE A 13 -41.28 -36.79 -34.86
CA PHE A 13 -40.13 -35.95 -34.52
C PHE A 13 -40.11 -35.74 -33.01
N SER A 14 -39.29 -36.50 -32.30
CA SER A 14 -39.04 -36.30 -30.85
C SER A 14 -38.22 -35.06 -30.66
N VAL A 15 -38.85 -33.96 -30.22
CA VAL A 15 -38.16 -32.75 -29.75
C VAL A 15 -37.56 -33.03 -28.38
N VAL A 16 -36.25 -33.22 -28.32
CA VAL A 16 -35.49 -33.28 -27.03
C VAL A 16 -35.35 -31.87 -26.53
N LEU A 17 -36.19 -31.47 -25.54
CA LEU A 17 -35.98 -30.25 -24.77
C LEU A 17 -34.71 -30.45 -23.90
N LEU A 18 -33.59 -29.83 -24.28
CA LEU A 18 -32.46 -29.62 -23.41
C LEU A 18 -32.88 -28.65 -22.30
N VAL A 19 -33.23 -29.17 -21.16
CA VAL A 19 -33.35 -28.39 -19.91
C VAL A 19 -31.94 -27.93 -19.54
N ALA A 20 -31.57 -26.70 -19.89
CA ALA A 20 -30.39 -26.03 -19.35
C ALA A 20 -30.64 -25.87 -17.85
N GLY A 21 -30.10 -26.76 -17.03
CA GLY A 21 -30.05 -26.59 -15.58
C GLY A 21 -29.36 -25.27 -15.23
N PRO A 22 -29.75 -24.62 -14.11
CA PRO A 22 -29.05 -23.42 -13.67
C PRO A 22 -27.56 -23.73 -13.60
N ALA A 23 -26.74 -23.00 -14.36
CA ALA A 23 -25.31 -23.04 -14.23
C ALA A 23 -24.99 -22.61 -12.77
N GLN A 24 -24.80 -23.57 -11.88
CA GLN A 24 -24.27 -23.30 -10.56
C GLN A 24 -22.88 -22.76 -10.79
N GLY A 25 -22.72 -21.42 -10.66
CA GLY A 25 -21.43 -20.79 -10.70
C GLY A 25 -20.52 -21.52 -9.72
N GLN A 26 -19.39 -22.05 -10.21
CA GLN A 26 -18.45 -22.78 -9.37
C GLN A 26 -18.16 -21.97 -8.11
N ALA A 27 -18.37 -22.57 -6.94
CA ALA A 27 -18.12 -21.92 -5.65
C ALA A 27 -16.67 -21.44 -5.62
N TYR A 28 -16.47 -20.12 -5.59
CA TYR A 28 -15.14 -19.52 -5.45
C TYR A 28 -14.75 -19.48 -3.96
N PRO A 29 -13.50 -19.84 -3.60
CA PRO A 29 -12.45 -20.45 -4.42
C PRO A 29 -12.50 -21.99 -4.43
N THR A 30 -12.01 -22.62 -5.52
CA THR A 30 -11.90 -24.10 -5.65
C THR A 30 -10.46 -24.58 -5.75
N LYS A 31 -9.48 -23.67 -5.80
CA LYS A 31 -8.03 -23.97 -5.88
C LYS A 31 -7.25 -22.96 -5.03
N PRO A 32 -5.98 -23.21 -4.74
CA PRO A 32 -5.15 -22.29 -3.97
C PRO A 32 -5.06 -20.88 -4.57
N ILE A 33 -5.03 -19.87 -3.70
CA ILE A 33 -4.87 -18.47 -4.05
C ILE A 33 -3.42 -18.07 -3.86
N ARG A 34 -2.84 -17.42 -4.86
CA ARG A 34 -1.52 -16.83 -4.81
C ARG A 34 -1.60 -15.38 -4.33
N PHE A 35 -0.97 -15.06 -3.22
CA PHE A 35 -0.93 -13.72 -2.65
C PHE A 35 0.46 -13.13 -2.84
N VAL A 36 0.65 -12.38 -3.92
CA VAL A 36 1.92 -11.74 -4.27
C VAL A 36 2.16 -10.55 -3.37
N SER A 37 3.31 -10.50 -2.72
CA SER A 37 3.75 -9.36 -1.90
C SER A 37 4.81 -8.55 -2.65
N MET A 38 4.63 -7.23 -2.69
CA MET A 38 5.63 -6.32 -3.22
C MET A 38 6.77 -6.15 -2.23
N GLY A 39 8.00 -6.39 -2.68
CA GLY A 39 9.20 -6.22 -1.88
C GLY A 39 9.79 -7.52 -1.33
N LEU A 40 10.78 -7.36 -0.47
CA LEU A 40 11.54 -8.48 0.08
C LEU A 40 10.79 -9.19 1.22
N ALA A 41 11.10 -10.46 1.42
CA ALA A 41 10.66 -11.22 2.59
C ALA A 41 11.08 -10.51 3.89
N GLY A 42 10.18 -10.45 4.87
CA GLY A 42 10.36 -9.69 6.12
C GLY A 42 10.09 -8.20 6.01
N GLY A 43 9.78 -7.67 4.83
CA GLY A 43 9.31 -6.28 4.65
C GLY A 43 7.85 -6.09 5.10
N GLY A 44 7.40 -4.82 5.16
CA GLY A 44 6.08 -4.48 5.68
C GLY A 44 4.92 -5.12 4.90
N THR A 45 5.01 -5.22 3.58
CA THR A 45 4.00 -5.88 2.73
C THR A 45 4.00 -7.40 2.91
N ASP A 46 5.17 -8.03 3.07
CA ASP A 46 5.27 -9.46 3.40
C ASP A 46 4.68 -9.76 4.78
N TYR A 47 5.01 -8.94 5.77
CA TYR A 47 4.45 -9.05 7.11
C TYR A 47 2.92 -8.98 7.09
N ALA A 48 2.35 -7.99 6.39
CA ALA A 48 0.91 -7.83 6.25
C ALA A 48 0.26 -9.02 5.53
N ALA A 49 0.86 -9.49 4.42
CA ALA A 49 0.37 -10.65 3.70
C ALA A 49 0.39 -11.92 4.58
N ARG A 50 1.44 -12.12 5.39
CA ARG A 50 1.56 -13.28 6.30
C ARG A 50 0.64 -13.21 7.52
N LEU A 51 0.20 -12.03 7.92
CA LEU A 51 -0.87 -11.89 8.92
C LEU A 51 -2.24 -12.26 8.35
N ILE A 52 -2.51 -11.89 7.09
CA ILE A 52 -3.82 -12.09 6.45
C ILE A 52 -3.96 -13.50 5.88
N ALA A 53 -2.95 -14.05 5.22
CA ALA A 53 -3.06 -15.28 4.43
C ALA A 53 -3.51 -16.52 5.25
N PRO A 54 -3.02 -16.80 6.46
CA PRO A 54 -3.49 -17.95 7.24
C PRO A 54 -4.95 -17.84 7.66
N GLU A 55 -5.39 -16.62 8.02
CA GLU A 55 -6.77 -16.34 8.37
C GLU A 55 -7.70 -16.47 7.15
N LEU A 56 -7.24 -15.96 6.00
CA LEU A 56 -7.98 -16.05 4.74
C LEU A 56 -8.08 -17.51 4.25
N THR A 57 -7.03 -18.31 4.46
CA THR A 57 -7.07 -19.75 4.22
C THR A 57 -8.18 -20.43 5.01
N ARG A 58 -8.30 -20.09 6.31
CA ARG A 58 -9.37 -20.65 7.17
C ARG A 58 -10.77 -20.18 6.75
N ALA A 59 -10.90 -18.92 6.37
CA ALA A 59 -12.18 -18.33 5.98
C ALA A 59 -12.70 -18.89 4.63
N LEU A 60 -11.79 -19.08 3.67
CA LEU A 60 -12.15 -19.50 2.31
C LEU A 60 -12.08 -21.04 2.10
N GLY A 61 -11.51 -21.80 3.02
CA GLY A 61 -11.32 -23.24 2.88
C GLY A 61 -10.31 -23.66 1.81
N GLN A 62 -9.54 -22.69 1.27
CA GLN A 62 -8.50 -22.94 0.25
C GLN A 62 -7.19 -22.25 0.67
N THR A 63 -6.08 -22.92 0.39
CA THR A 63 -4.75 -22.42 0.78
C THR A 63 -4.45 -21.07 0.11
N VAL A 64 -4.03 -20.09 0.90
CA VAL A 64 -3.51 -18.81 0.43
C VAL A 64 -2.00 -18.80 0.61
N VAL A 65 -1.26 -18.79 -0.50
CA VAL A 65 0.21 -18.87 -0.53
C VAL A 65 0.80 -17.50 -0.74
N VAL A 66 1.60 -17.01 0.22
CA VAL A 66 2.34 -15.75 0.08
C VAL A 66 3.55 -15.98 -0.82
N ASP A 67 3.60 -15.24 -1.93
CA ASP A 67 4.69 -15.25 -2.91
C ASP A 67 5.43 -13.91 -2.90
N ASN A 68 6.61 -13.90 -2.30
CA ASN A 68 7.47 -12.72 -2.26
C ASN A 68 8.24 -12.58 -3.57
N ARG A 69 8.05 -11.46 -4.23
CA ARG A 69 8.82 -11.11 -5.42
C ARG A 69 9.65 -9.88 -5.18
N ALA A 70 10.95 -10.02 -5.37
CA ALA A 70 11.88 -8.90 -5.25
C ALA A 70 11.63 -7.84 -6.33
N GLY A 71 11.81 -6.59 -5.95
CA GLY A 71 11.63 -5.44 -6.83
C GLY A 71 10.23 -4.80 -6.71
N GLU A 72 10.13 -3.60 -7.22
CA GLU A 72 8.93 -2.77 -7.10
C GLU A 72 8.00 -2.92 -8.31
N VAL A 73 8.55 -3.25 -9.49
CA VAL A 73 7.82 -3.35 -10.76
C VAL A 73 7.33 -4.78 -11.02
N VAL A 74 8.22 -5.77 -10.84
CA VAL A 74 7.94 -7.18 -11.20
C VAL A 74 6.72 -7.77 -10.51
N PRO A 75 6.52 -7.60 -9.19
CA PRO A 75 5.32 -8.13 -8.52
C PRO A 75 4.02 -7.54 -9.09
N ALA A 76 3.99 -6.21 -9.27
CA ALA A 76 2.83 -5.50 -9.79
C ALA A 76 2.53 -5.91 -11.25
N ASP A 77 3.53 -5.95 -12.11
CA ASP A 77 3.38 -6.38 -13.51
C ASP A 77 2.91 -7.84 -13.62
N THR A 78 3.43 -8.72 -12.76
CA THR A 78 2.98 -10.11 -12.68
C THR A 78 1.48 -10.22 -12.39
N VAL A 79 1.00 -9.47 -11.41
CA VAL A 79 -0.42 -9.51 -11.05
C VAL A 79 -1.28 -8.82 -12.11
N ALA A 80 -0.85 -7.67 -12.63
CA ALA A 80 -1.55 -6.95 -13.69
C ALA A 80 -1.83 -7.83 -14.94
N LYS A 81 -0.92 -8.77 -15.25
CA LYS A 81 -1.00 -9.70 -16.38
C LYS A 81 -1.63 -11.07 -16.05
N SER A 82 -1.98 -11.30 -14.78
CA SER A 82 -2.62 -12.55 -14.37
C SER A 82 -4.08 -12.61 -14.79
N ALA A 83 -4.65 -13.82 -14.88
CA ALA A 83 -6.07 -14.01 -15.15
C ALA A 83 -6.93 -13.30 -14.09
N PRO A 84 -8.02 -12.61 -14.50
CA PRO A 84 -8.90 -11.89 -13.59
C PRO A 84 -9.93 -12.83 -12.93
N ASP A 85 -9.46 -13.92 -12.34
CA ASP A 85 -10.26 -15.01 -11.77
C ASP A 85 -10.22 -15.06 -10.23
N GLY A 86 -9.54 -14.08 -9.59
CA GLY A 86 -9.43 -13.96 -8.14
C GLY A 86 -8.37 -14.86 -7.50
N TYR A 87 -7.64 -15.67 -8.27
CA TYR A 87 -6.62 -16.59 -7.72
C TYR A 87 -5.21 -16.00 -7.68
N THR A 88 -5.03 -14.78 -8.15
CA THR A 88 -3.79 -14.03 -7.96
C THR A 88 -4.11 -12.67 -7.39
N LEU A 89 -3.61 -12.39 -6.19
CA LEU A 89 -3.82 -11.14 -5.46
C LEU A 89 -2.49 -10.42 -5.28
N LEU A 90 -2.53 -9.09 -5.10
CA LEU A 90 -1.38 -8.25 -4.80
C LEU A 90 -1.55 -7.60 -3.43
N MET A 91 -0.60 -7.79 -2.52
CA MET A 91 -0.39 -6.89 -1.39
C MET A 91 0.52 -5.77 -1.86
N ASN A 92 -0.05 -4.58 -2.07
CA ASN A 92 0.70 -3.44 -2.54
C ASN A 92 1.40 -2.68 -1.41
N GLY A 93 2.52 -2.04 -1.77
CA GLY A 93 3.12 -0.95 -1.00
C GLY A 93 2.95 0.38 -1.72
N SER A 94 3.37 1.47 -1.07
CA SER A 94 3.25 2.83 -1.64
C SER A 94 3.98 3.00 -2.98
N SER A 95 5.01 2.20 -3.25
CA SER A 95 5.75 2.22 -4.52
C SER A 95 4.86 1.89 -5.73
N LEU A 96 3.79 1.10 -5.56
CA LEU A 96 2.82 0.85 -6.63
C LEU A 96 2.25 2.16 -7.20
N LEU A 97 1.92 3.11 -6.31
CA LEU A 97 1.31 4.39 -6.68
C LEU A 97 2.35 5.40 -7.18
N PHE A 98 3.50 5.47 -6.52
CA PHE A 98 4.44 6.57 -6.73
C PHE A 98 5.43 6.31 -7.85
N LEU A 99 5.82 5.05 -8.10
CA LEU A 99 6.80 4.71 -9.10
C LEU A 99 6.40 5.14 -10.53
N PRO A 100 5.14 4.94 -10.98
CA PRO A 100 4.70 5.44 -12.29
C PRO A 100 4.69 6.97 -12.43
N LEU A 101 4.72 7.69 -11.32
CA LEU A 101 4.80 9.16 -11.33
C LEU A 101 6.25 9.65 -11.48
N MET A 102 7.23 8.81 -11.20
CA MET A 102 8.67 9.13 -11.18
C MET A 102 9.45 8.49 -12.33
N ARG A 103 8.93 7.42 -12.93
CA ARG A 103 9.55 6.67 -14.04
C ARG A 103 8.63 6.59 -15.25
N THR A 104 9.19 6.68 -16.43
CA THR A 104 8.42 6.60 -17.69
C THR A 104 8.12 5.17 -18.14
N ASN A 105 8.95 4.19 -17.75
CA ASN A 105 8.87 2.81 -18.23
C ASN A 105 8.33 1.85 -17.16
N VAL A 106 7.14 2.12 -16.65
CA VAL A 106 6.44 1.22 -15.75
C VAL A 106 5.36 0.48 -16.54
N PRO A 107 5.36 -0.88 -16.59
CA PRO A 107 4.51 -1.66 -17.50
C PRO A 107 3.07 -1.87 -16.99
N TYR A 108 2.62 -1.07 -16.06
CA TYR A 108 1.24 -1.10 -15.54
C TYR A 108 0.68 0.32 -15.31
N ASP A 109 -0.64 0.42 -15.41
CA ASP A 109 -1.40 1.60 -14.99
C ASP A 109 -2.12 1.27 -13.68
N VAL A 110 -1.88 2.06 -12.63
CA VAL A 110 -2.40 1.76 -11.28
C VAL A 110 -3.94 1.68 -11.24
N VAL A 111 -4.62 2.48 -12.07
CA VAL A 111 -6.09 2.56 -12.09
C VAL A 111 -6.71 1.54 -13.03
N LYS A 112 -6.04 1.26 -14.18
CA LYS A 112 -6.59 0.41 -15.24
C LYS A 112 -6.19 -1.05 -15.14
N SER A 113 -5.02 -1.35 -14.51
CA SER A 113 -4.48 -2.71 -14.46
C SER A 113 -4.94 -3.50 -13.24
N PHE A 114 -5.57 -2.83 -12.26
CA PHE A 114 -5.95 -3.47 -10.98
C PHE A 114 -7.40 -3.18 -10.59
N ALA A 115 -8.00 -4.14 -9.90
CA ALA A 115 -9.27 -4.02 -9.20
C ALA A 115 -9.00 -3.92 -7.68
N PRO A 116 -9.30 -2.79 -7.01
CA PRO A 116 -9.15 -2.66 -5.57
C PRO A 116 -10.06 -3.62 -4.80
N ILE A 117 -9.50 -4.29 -3.78
CA ILE A 117 -10.27 -5.14 -2.86
C ILE A 117 -10.48 -4.38 -1.54
N THR A 118 -9.40 -3.98 -0.87
CA THR A 118 -9.48 -3.21 0.38
C THR A 118 -8.17 -2.47 0.64
N LEU A 119 -8.26 -1.26 1.16
CA LEU A 119 -7.16 -0.60 1.86
C LEU A 119 -7.02 -1.30 3.21
N ALA A 120 -5.97 -2.11 3.37
CA ALA A 120 -5.83 -2.97 4.54
C ALA A 120 -5.33 -2.21 5.76
N HIS A 121 -4.24 -1.46 5.59
CA HIS A 121 -3.65 -0.67 6.68
C HIS A 121 -2.93 0.57 6.17
N GLN A 122 -2.70 1.51 7.07
CA GLN A 122 -1.89 2.70 6.86
C GLN A 122 -0.77 2.77 7.90
N SER A 123 0.35 3.38 7.51
CA SER A 123 1.47 3.63 8.40
C SER A 123 1.95 5.07 8.23
N PRO A 124 1.97 5.88 9.30
CA PRO A 124 2.55 7.21 9.24
C PRO A 124 4.07 7.12 9.13
N THR A 125 4.71 8.28 8.98
CA THR A 125 6.11 8.44 9.33
C THR A 125 6.24 9.37 10.54
N VAL A 126 7.40 9.32 11.19
CA VAL A 126 7.72 10.15 12.34
C VAL A 126 8.90 11.04 11.97
N LEU A 127 8.73 12.35 12.08
CA LEU A 127 9.83 13.30 11.95
C LEU A 127 10.72 13.20 13.18
N ALA A 128 11.98 12.84 12.97
CA ALA A 128 12.96 12.66 14.04
C ALA A 128 14.26 13.40 13.74
N VAL A 129 14.94 13.79 14.82
CA VAL A 129 16.24 14.46 14.83
C VAL A 129 17.19 13.79 15.83
N HIS A 130 18.51 14.02 15.68
CA HIS A 130 19.47 13.64 16.72
C HIS A 130 19.20 14.43 18.02
N PRO A 131 19.34 13.86 19.22
CA PRO A 131 19.04 14.55 20.49
C PRO A 131 19.83 15.85 20.71
N GLN A 132 21.05 15.95 20.17
CA GLN A 132 21.88 17.16 20.24
C GLN A 132 21.50 18.22 19.20
N PHE A 133 20.67 17.88 18.21
CA PHE A 133 20.19 18.88 17.27
C PHE A 133 19.29 19.90 17.99
N PRO A 134 19.46 21.23 17.75
CA PRO A 134 18.84 22.25 18.58
C PRO A 134 17.30 22.27 18.49
N ALA A 135 16.71 21.81 17.37
CA ALA A 135 15.25 21.83 17.22
C ALA A 135 14.56 20.85 18.19
N LYS A 136 13.55 21.35 18.92
CA LYS A 136 12.66 20.59 19.80
C LYS A 136 11.22 20.52 19.26
N SER A 137 10.95 21.24 18.16
CA SER A 137 9.66 21.30 17.51
C SER A 137 9.81 21.38 16.00
N VAL A 138 8.72 21.14 15.26
CA VAL A 138 8.65 21.32 13.80
C VAL A 138 8.94 22.77 13.41
N SER A 139 8.36 23.74 14.14
CA SER A 139 8.56 25.18 13.88
C SER A 139 10.01 25.61 14.08
N GLU A 140 10.70 25.10 15.11
CA GLU A 140 12.11 25.36 15.32
C GLU A 140 12.99 24.77 14.20
N LEU A 141 12.69 23.52 13.76
CA LEU A 141 13.40 22.93 12.62
C LEU A 141 13.25 23.77 11.34
N ILE A 142 12.03 24.25 11.06
CA ILE A 142 11.75 25.12 9.91
C ILE A 142 12.52 26.46 10.05
N ALA A 143 12.53 27.06 11.23
CA ALA A 143 13.25 28.31 11.49
C ALA A 143 14.75 28.16 11.26
N ILE A 144 15.37 27.09 11.76
CA ILE A 144 16.79 26.79 11.52
C ILE A 144 17.07 26.56 10.03
N ALA A 145 16.23 25.81 9.33
CA ALA A 145 16.39 25.55 7.90
C ALA A 145 16.28 26.82 7.06
N ARG A 146 15.40 27.75 7.45
CA ARG A 146 15.26 29.05 6.77
C ARG A 146 16.43 29.99 7.04
N ALA A 147 16.99 29.95 8.23
CA ALA A 147 18.14 30.78 8.60
C ALA A 147 19.44 30.31 7.88
N LYS A 148 19.49 29.06 7.46
CA LYS A 148 20.67 28.43 6.81
C LYS A 148 20.28 27.65 5.56
N PRO A 149 19.89 28.35 4.46
CA PRO A 149 19.47 27.70 3.24
C PRO A 149 20.58 26.85 2.61
N GLY A 150 20.29 25.56 2.37
CA GLY A 150 21.23 24.62 1.77
C GLY A 150 22.26 23.99 2.73
N GLU A 151 22.29 24.40 4.01
CA GLU A 151 23.22 23.82 4.99
C GLU A 151 22.63 22.60 5.74
N LEU A 152 21.30 22.51 5.83
CA LEU A 152 20.68 21.34 6.44
C LEU A 152 20.48 20.23 5.44
N ASP A 153 20.70 19.01 5.89
CA ASP A 153 20.45 17.79 5.16
C ASP A 153 19.40 16.91 5.84
N PHE A 154 18.79 16.03 5.06
CA PHE A 154 17.89 14.99 5.55
C PHE A 154 18.21 13.64 4.92
N GLY A 155 18.09 12.58 5.74
CA GLY A 155 18.24 11.21 5.29
C GLY A 155 16.93 10.60 4.82
N SER A 156 17.00 9.63 3.89
CA SER A 156 15.88 8.79 3.51
C SER A 156 16.31 7.35 3.22
N ALA A 157 15.35 6.44 3.16
CA ALA A 157 15.57 5.05 2.78
C ALA A 157 15.89 4.84 1.29
N GLY A 158 16.03 5.92 0.55
CA GLY A 158 16.31 5.97 -0.90
C GLY A 158 15.32 6.86 -1.63
N THR A 159 15.68 7.25 -2.85
CA THR A 159 14.84 8.08 -3.73
C THR A 159 13.52 7.37 -4.01
N GLY A 160 12.40 8.09 -3.88
CA GLY A 160 11.05 7.53 -4.10
C GLY A 160 10.45 6.76 -2.91
N SER A 161 11.22 6.51 -1.84
CA SER A 161 10.67 5.91 -0.63
C SER A 161 9.66 6.84 0.07
N SER A 162 8.78 6.28 0.91
CA SER A 162 7.84 7.07 1.72
C SER A 162 8.55 8.09 2.61
N THR A 163 9.72 7.74 3.14
CA THR A 163 10.56 8.64 3.96
C THR A 163 11.15 9.79 3.14
N HIS A 164 11.52 9.56 1.88
CA HIS A 164 11.94 10.61 0.96
C HIS A 164 10.78 11.54 0.60
N LEU A 165 9.63 10.97 0.19
CA LEU A 165 8.48 11.75 -0.23
C LEU A 165 7.92 12.60 0.93
N ALA A 166 7.93 12.07 2.16
CA ALA A 166 7.56 12.85 3.35
C ALA A 166 8.46 14.08 3.52
N ALA A 167 9.78 13.90 3.39
CA ALA A 167 10.73 15.00 3.51
C ALA A 167 10.62 16.01 2.36
N GLN A 168 10.35 15.56 1.14
CA GLN A 168 10.13 16.45 0.00
C GLN A 168 8.86 17.27 0.15
N LEU A 169 7.76 16.65 0.58
CA LEU A 169 6.53 17.38 0.89
C LEU A 169 6.78 18.45 1.97
N PHE A 170 7.52 18.06 3.02
CA PHE A 170 7.91 18.98 4.09
C PHE A 170 8.73 20.16 3.57
N LYS A 171 9.75 19.88 2.74
CA LYS A 171 10.58 20.90 2.09
C LYS A 171 9.75 21.90 1.28
N ILE A 172 8.81 21.41 0.47
CA ILE A 172 7.95 22.23 -0.39
C ILE A 172 7.00 23.08 0.47
N MET A 173 6.26 22.45 1.39
CA MET A 173 5.25 23.17 2.18
C MET A 173 5.87 24.17 3.17
N ALA A 174 7.03 23.83 3.74
CA ALA A 174 7.76 24.74 4.64
C ALA A 174 8.52 25.84 3.88
N ASN A 175 8.63 25.76 2.55
CA ASN A 175 9.45 26.64 1.73
C ASN A 175 10.87 26.77 2.28
N ILE A 176 11.56 25.65 2.41
CA ILE A 176 12.94 25.56 2.91
C ILE A 176 13.87 24.93 1.87
N ASN A 177 15.13 25.38 1.86
CA ASN A 177 16.17 24.79 1.03
C ASN A 177 17.02 23.84 1.88
N VAL A 178 16.91 22.52 1.63
CA VAL A 178 17.61 21.46 2.35
C VAL A 178 18.09 20.40 1.38
N VAL A 179 19.17 19.68 1.72
CA VAL A 179 19.86 18.71 0.87
C VAL A 179 19.35 17.30 1.18
N HIS A 180 19.02 16.53 0.15
CA HIS A 180 18.65 15.12 0.30
C HIS A 180 19.90 14.23 0.26
N VAL A 181 20.01 13.34 1.25
CA VAL A 181 21.03 12.28 1.32
C VAL A 181 20.33 10.92 1.26
N PRO A 182 20.29 10.25 0.08
CA PRO A 182 19.68 8.94 -0.06
C PRO A 182 20.58 7.83 0.49
N PHE A 183 19.97 6.87 1.20
CA PHE A 183 20.64 5.67 1.71
C PHE A 183 20.02 4.41 1.11
N LYS A 184 20.72 3.27 1.20
CA LYS A 184 20.22 1.95 0.81
C LYS A 184 19.38 1.34 1.94
N GLY A 185 18.17 1.89 2.16
CA GLY A 185 17.20 1.41 3.16
C GLY A 185 17.21 2.20 4.48
N SER A 186 16.16 1.96 5.28
CA SER A 186 15.89 2.68 6.54
C SER A 186 16.97 2.48 7.59
N SER A 187 17.56 1.30 7.71
CA SER A 187 18.58 1.01 8.73
C SER A 187 19.84 1.84 8.53
N ALA A 188 20.31 1.99 7.28
CA ALA A 188 21.51 2.78 6.96
C ALA A 188 21.26 4.28 7.24
N SER A 189 20.08 4.81 6.86
CA SER A 189 19.74 6.21 7.10
C SER A 189 19.52 6.51 8.60
N LEU A 190 18.94 5.59 9.37
CA LEU A 190 18.82 5.73 10.82
C LEU A 190 20.19 5.74 11.52
N THR A 191 21.12 4.89 11.06
CA THR A 191 22.51 4.92 11.58
C THR A 191 23.16 6.27 11.32
N ALA A 192 22.97 6.86 10.14
CA ALA A 192 23.47 8.19 9.82
C ALA A 192 22.82 9.28 10.69
N LEU A 193 21.50 9.19 10.97
CA LEU A 193 20.81 10.13 11.85
C LEU A 193 21.31 10.01 13.31
N MET A 194 21.49 8.79 13.81
CA MET A 194 22.06 8.55 15.14
C MET A 194 23.52 9.02 15.28
N GLY A 195 24.29 9.00 14.19
CA GLY A 195 25.63 9.55 14.12
C GLY A 195 25.68 11.07 13.87
N ASN A 196 24.53 11.75 13.79
CA ASN A 196 24.40 13.17 13.44
C ASN A 196 25.04 13.53 12.08
N HIS A 197 25.18 12.53 11.18
CA HIS A 197 25.66 12.73 9.81
C HIS A 197 24.57 13.32 8.90
N VAL A 198 23.29 13.16 9.26
CA VAL A 198 22.16 13.90 8.71
C VAL A 198 21.36 14.53 9.84
N LYS A 199 20.69 15.66 9.58
CA LYS A 199 20.10 16.49 10.66
C LYS A 199 18.70 16.06 11.06
N TYR A 200 17.90 15.62 10.07
CA TYR A 200 16.57 15.07 10.33
C TYR A 200 16.22 13.98 9.35
N MET A 201 15.19 13.24 9.68
CA MET A 201 14.65 12.17 8.85
C MET A 201 13.17 11.96 9.17
N PHE A 202 12.39 11.59 8.18
CA PHE A 202 11.09 10.95 8.36
C PHE A 202 11.31 9.44 8.44
N CYS A 203 10.92 8.83 9.56
CA CYS A 203 11.24 7.44 9.89
C CYS A 203 9.97 6.59 9.89
N THR A 204 10.07 5.31 9.56
CA THR A 204 8.97 4.37 9.77
C THR A 204 8.77 4.09 11.27
N PRO A 205 7.53 3.93 11.77
CA PRO A 205 7.25 3.75 13.18
C PRO A 205 8.04 2.61 13.83
N GLY A 206 7.99 1.41 13.24
CA GLY A 206 8.65 0.23 13.80
C GLY A 206 10.17 0.40 13.97
N SER A 207 10.81 1.22 13.13
CA SER A 207 12.25 1.45 13.20
C SER A 207 12.65 2.56 14.17
N VAL A 208 11.81 3.59 14.36
CA VAL A 208 12.12 4.76 15.19
C VAL A 208 11.69 4.63 16.64
N THR A 209 10.60 3.90 16.91
CA THR A 209 10.03 3.77 18.27
C THR A 209 11.05 3.32 19.31
N PRO A 210 11.84 2.25 19.12
CA PRO A 210 12.82 1.83 20.12
C PRO A 210 13.95 2.85 20.31
N LEU A 211 14.29 3.63 19.28
CA LEU A 211 15.35 4.64 19.34
C LEU A 211 14.89 5.90 20.08
N VAL A 212 13.63 6.26 19.96
CA VAL A 212 13.02 7.37 20.73
C VAL A 212 12.84 6.94 22.18
N ALA A 213 12.35 5.72 22.44
CA ALA A 213 12.18 5.21 23.80
C ALA A 213 13.51 5.12 24.57
N SER A 214 14.62 4.81 23.89
CA SER A 214 15.97 4.78 24.47
C SER A 214 16.68 6.16 24.51
N GLY A 215 16.03 7.23 24.05
CA GLY A 215 16.62 8.58 23.99
C GLY A 215 17.71 8.77 22.93
N ARG A 216 17.92 7.80 22.05
CA ARG A 216 18.91 7.87 20.96
C ARG A 216 18.48 8.79 19.81
N LEU A 217 17.17 9.02 19.68
CA LEU A 217 16.58 10.00 18.75
C LEU A 217 15.50 10.80 19.49
N ARG A 218 15.23 12.01 19.00
CA ARG A 218 14.09 12.84 19.40
C ARG A 218 13.06 12.85 18.30
N ALA A 219 11.84 12.40 18.60
CA ALA A 219 10.69 12.57 17.72
C ALA A 219 10.09 13.97 17.89
N LEU A 220 9.75 14.62 16.78
CA LEU A 220 9.16 15.98 16.78
C LEU A 220 7.67 15.96 16.45
N ALA A 221 7.25 15.12 15.49
CA ALA A 221 5.86 15.06 15.04
C ALA A 221 5.58 13.79 14.23
N VAL A 222 4.30 13.45 14.07
CA VAL A 222 3.81 12.42 13.16
C VAL A 222 3.25 13.06 11.89
N THR A 223 3.21 12.28 10.80
CA THR A 223 2.80 12.75 9.47
C THR A 223 1.33 12.55 9.15
N THR A 224 0.54 12.08 10.09
CA THR A 224 -0.92 11.98 9.95
C THR A 224 -1.57 13.35 10.03
N LEU A 225 -2.72 13.51 9.36
CA LEU A 225 -3.50 14.75 9.43
C LEU A 225 -4.13 14.95 10.82
N LYS A 226 -4.53 13.84 11.47
CA LYS A 226 -5.10 13.80 12.83
C LYS A 226 -4.12 13.14 13.79
N PRO A 227 -4.24 13.38 15.12
CA PRO A 227 -3.44 12.67 16.11
C PRO A 227 -3.48 11.14 15.89
N SER A 228 -2.32 10.49 16.00
CA SER A 228 -2.18 9.05 15.81
C SER A 228 -2.19 8.31 17.14
N ALA A 229 -2.95 7.22 17.22
CA ALA A 229 -2.93 6.34 18.38
C ALA A 229 -1.57 5.64 18.59
N LEU A 230 -0.78 5.51 17.53
CA LEU A 230 0.58 4.96 17.59
C LEU A 230 1.55 5.88 18.35
N PHE A 231 1.31 7.19 18.34
CA PHE A 231 2.16 8.21 18.95
C PHE A 231 1.32 9.28 19.65
N PRO A 232 0.58 8.93 20.71
CA PRO A 232 -0.39 9.85 21.34
C PRO A 232 0.24 11.10 21.95
N ALA A 233 1.54 11.05 22.28
CA ALA A 233 2.29 12.16 22.83
C ALA A 233 2.88 13.11 21.78
N LEU A 234 2.84 12.75 20.48
CA LEU A 234 3.40 13.57 19.43
C LEU A 234 2.32 14.41 18.74
N PRO A 235 2.60 15.70 18.47
CA PRO A 235 1.74 16.50 17.60
C PRO A 235 1.84 15.99 16.15
N THR A 236 0.90 16.41 15.30
CA THR A 236 1.03 16.21 13.86
C THR A 236 1.87 17.35 13.26
N VAL A 237 2.56 17.06 12.14
CA VAL A 237 3.26 18.10 11.36
C VAL A 237 2.27 19.19 10.93
N ALA A 238 1.03 18.79 10.58
CA ALA A 238 -0.04 19.71 10.21
C ALA A 238 -0.39 20.72 11.33
N ALA A 239 -0.52 20.25 12.57
CA ALA A 239 -0.80 21.08 13.74
C ALA A 239 0.42 21.91 14.19
N SER A 240 1.61 21.59 13.72
CA SER A 240 2.88 22.19 14.12
C SER A 240 3.41 23.25 13.16
N GLY A 241 2.54 23.83 12.33
CA GLY A 241 2.88 24.97 11.46
C GLY A 241 2.81 24.69 9.95
N LEU A 242 2.39 23.49 9.51
CA LEU A 242 2.18 23.14 8.10
C LEU A 242 0.76 22.61 7.87
N PRO A 243 -0.28 23.45 7.94
CA PRO A 243 -1.66 23.02 7.74
C PRO A 243 -1.86 22.21 6.46
N GLY A 244 -2.54 21.06 6.55
CA GLY A 244 -2.76 20.17 5.40
C GLY A 244 -1.58 19.25 5.06
N TYR A 245 -0.48 19.30 5.81
CA TYR A 245 0.59 18.32 5.65
C TYR A 245 0.10 16.93 6.06
N GLU A 246 0.19 15.99 5.12
CA GLU A 246 -0.11 14.59 5.38
C GLU A 246 0.73 13.69 4.48
N MET A 247 1.41 12.73 5.09
CA MET A 247 2.08 11.63 4.41
C MET A 247 1.87 10.34 5.19
N VAL A 248 1.06 9.46 4.65
CA VAL A 248 0.83 8.11 5.17
C VAL A 248 1.12 7.09 4.07
N SER A 249 1.75 5.99 4.45
CA SER A 249 1.94 4.86 3.54
C SER A 249 0.67 4.04 3.52
N THR A 250 0.03 3.94 2.36
CA THR A 250 -1.20 3.18 2.15
C THR A 250 -0.89 1.81 1.58
N ASN A 251 -1.37 0.76 2.23
CA ASN A 251 -1.13 -0.62 1.85
C ASN A 251 -2.46 -1.36 1.77
N GLY A 252 -2.71 -2.03 0.66
CA GLY A 252 -3.99 -2.70 0.44
C GLY A 252 -3.86 -3.94 -0.41
N VAL A 253 -4.99 -4.58 -0.63
CA VAL A 253 -5.10 -5.78 -1.46
C VAL A 253 -5.80 -5.44 -2.76
N LEU A 254 -5.20 -5.88 -3.86
CA LEU A 254 -5.67 -5.66 -5.22
C LEU A 254 -5.76 -7.00 -5.94
N ALA A 255 -6.65 -7.08 -6.93
CA ALA A 255 -6.71 -8.16 -7.92
C ALA A 255 -6.40 -7.60 -9.32
N PRO A 256 -6.20 -8.46 -10.35
CA PRO A 256 -6.14 -8.02 -11.74
C PRO A 256 -7.43 -7.28 -12.15
N ALA A 257 -7.30 -6.28 -13.03
CA ALA A 257 -8.47 -5.60 -13.60
C ALA A 257 -9.39 -6.59 -14.30
N GLY A 258 -10.71 -6.37 -14.21
CA GLY A 258 -11.69 -7.28 -14.78
C GLY A 258 -12.08 -8.48 -13.90
N THR A 259 -11.49 -8.61 -12.69
CA THR A 259 -11.93 -9.62 -11.72
C THR A 259 -13.42 -9.39 -11.38
N PRO A 260 -14.28 -10.43 -11.46
CA PRO A 260 -15.71 -10.29 -11.22
C PRO A 260 -16.05 -9.67 -9.86
N ALA A 261 -17.03 -8.76 -9.83
CA ALA A 261 -17.43 -8.04 -8.61
C ALA A 261 -17.82 -8.98 -7.47
N ALA A 262 -18.45 -10.11 -7.75
CA ALA A 262 -18.80 -11.12 -6.75
C ALA A 262 -17.56 -11.67 -6.02
N ILE A 263 -16.47 -11.89 -6.75
CA ILE A 263 -15.19 -12.35 -6.18
C ILE A 263 -14.55 -11.22 -5.35
N ILE A 264 -14.50 -10.00 -5.89
CA ILE A 264 -13.97 -8.82 -5.16
C ILE A 264 -14.73 -8.62 -3.84
N ASN A 265 -16.06 -8.68 -3.86
CA ASN A 265 -16.88 -8.50 -2.66
C ASN A 265 -16.69 -9.64 -1.64
N THR A 266 -16.52 -10.87 -2.11
CA THR A 266 -16.19 -12.01 -1.22
C THR A 266 -14.85 -11.80 -0.54
N LEU A 267 -13.80 -11.49 -1.31
CA LEU A 267 -12.46 -11.24 -0.77
C LEU A 267 -12.45 -10.02 0.17
N ASN A 268 -13.12 -8.93 -0.20
CA ASN A 268 -13.23 -7.74 0.66
C ASN A 268 -13.85 -8.11 2.00
N ARG A 269 -15.02 -8.75 2.01
CA ARG A 269 -15.73 -9.14 3.23
C ARG A 269 -14.84 -9.97 4.15
N GLU A 270 -14.21 -11.02 3.62
CA GLU A 270 -13.38 -11.91 4.44
C GLU A 270 -12.13 -11.19 4.97
N ILE A 271 -11.44 -10.41 4.13
CA ILE A 271 -10.24 -9.67 4.55
C ILE A 271 -10.61 -8.61 5.59
N VAL A 272 -11.69 -7.85 5.41
CA VAL A 272 -12.13 -6.84 6.38
C VAL A 272 -12.47 -7.49 7.74
N GLN A 273 -13.17 -8.62 7.75
CA GLN A 273 -13.44 -9.35 8.98
C GLN A 273 -12.16 -9.83 9.68
N ILE A 274 -11.17 -10.30 8.91
CA ILE A 274 -9.86 -10.70 9.43
C ILE A 274 -9.16 -9.50 10.07
N LEU A 275 -9.13 -8.37 9.39
CA LEU A 275 -8.50 -7.15 9.86
C LEU A 275 -9.13 -6.60 11.16
N GLN A 276 -10.42 -6.85 11.41
CA GLN A 276 -11.09 -6.44 12.65
C GLN A 276 -10.79 -7.35 13.85
N LYS A 277 -10.19 -8.53 13.65
CA LYS A 277 -9.80 -9.40 14.76
C LYS A 277 -8.79 -8.71 15.66
N LYS A 278 -9.02 -8.75 16.98
CA LYS A 278 -8.16 -8.07 17.95
C LYS A 278 -6.68 -8.42 17.79
N GLN A 279 -6.36 -9.71 17.64
CA GLN A 279 -4.99 -10.19 17.46
C GLN A 279 -4.31 -9.62 16.20
N ILE A 280 -5.06 -9.44 15.12
CA ILE A 280 -4.55 -8.88 13.86
C ILE A 280 -4.33 -7.38 14.01
N ARG A 281 -5.29 -6.66 14.60
CA ARG A 281 -5.17 -5.23 14.89
C ARG A 281 -3.97 -4.94 15.80
N ASP A 282 -3.82 -5.71 16.87
CA ASP A 282 -2.68 -5.56 17.80
C ASP A 282 -1.35 -5.84 17.08
N ALA A 283 -1.29 -6.86 16.21
CA ALA A 283 -0.08 -7.15 15.43
C ALA A 283 0.29 -6.02 14.48
N PHE A 284 -0.68 -5.45 13.76
CA PHE A 284 -0.44 -4.26 12.93
C PHE A 284 -0.02 -3.05 13.75
N PHE A 285 -0.68 -2.80 14.87
CA PHE A 285 -0.36 -1.69 15.77
C PHE A 285 1.07 -1.79 16.29
N ASN A 286 1.47 -2.97 16.77
CA ASN A 286 2.84 -3.23 17.25
C ASN A 286 3.89 -3.08 16.13
N ALA A 287 3.50 -3.33 14.88
CA ALA A 287 4.35 -3.08 13.71
C ALA A 287 4.33 -1.60 13.25
N GLY A 288 3.60 -0.73 13.94
CA GLY A 288 3.53 0.70 13.63
C GLY A 288 2.57 1.04 12.49
N SER A 289 1.51 0.26 12.34
CA SER A 289 0.47 0.46 11.33
C SER A 289 -0.92 0.47 11.98
N GLU A 290 -1.83 1.25 11.42
CA GLU A 290 -3.24 1.27 11.80
C GLU A 290 -4.07 0.54 10.75
N VAL A 291 -4.89 -0.41 11.20
CA VAL A 291 -5.82 -1.14 10.33
C VAL A 291 -6.93 -0.21 9.85
N ILE A 292 -7.29 -0.29 8.57
CA ILE A 292 -8.38 0.47 7.93
C ILE A 292 -9.54 -0.47 7.57
N GLY A 293 -9.35 -1.39 6.64
CA GLY A 293 -10.42 -2.31 6.20
C GLY A 293 -11.51 -1.60 5.40
N SER A 294 -11.15 -0.91 4.33
CA SER A 294 -12.09 -0.13 3.50
C SER A 294 -12.94 -1.00 2.56
N SER A 295 -14.00 -0.42 2.01
CA SER A 295 -14.66 -0.98 0.81
C SER A 295 -13.77 -0.87 -0.44
N PRO A 296 -14.07 -1.63 -1.51
CA PRO A 296 -13.36 -1.51 -2.80
C PRO A 296 -13.46 -0.10 -3.40
N GLU A 297 -14.63 0.53 -3.30
CA GLU A 297 -14.90 1.87 -3.83
C GLU A 297 -14.13 2.94 -3.05
N GLU A 298 -14.03 2.81 -1.73
CA GLU A 298 -13.23 3.71 -0.89
C GLU A 298 -11.75 3.60 -1.22
N PHE A 299 -11.25 2.38 -1.39
CA PHE A 299 -9.86 2.18 -1.78
C PHE A 299 -9.57 2.73 -3.18
N SER A 300 -10.49 2.54 -4.14
CA SER A 300 -10.39 3.15 -5.47
C SER A 300 -10.33 4.68 -5.40
N ARG A 301 -11.16 5.32 -4.56
CA ARG A 301 -11.12 6.78 -4.36
C ARG A 301 -9.78 7.22 -3.75
N THR A 302 -9.28 6.48 -2.75
CA THR A 302 -7.98 6.76 -2.12
C THR A 302 -6.86 6.70 -3.15
N ILE A 303 -6.79 5.64 -3.98
CA ILE A 303 -5.78 5.50 -5.04
C ILE A 303 -5.80 6.73 -5.97
N LYS A 304 -6.97 7.13 -6.47
CA LYS A 304 -7.11 8.26 -7.39
C LYS A 304 -6.71 9.59 -6.72
N SER A 305 -7.10 9.80 -5.48
CA SER A 305 -6.74 10.99 -4.71
C SER A 305 -5.24 11.08 -4.46
N GLU A 306 -4.61 9.98 -4.07
CA GLU A 306 -3.16 9.92 -3.85
C GLU A 306 -2.38 10.16 -5.15
N LEU A 307 -2.80 9.56 -6.27
CA LEU A 307 -2.18 9.78 -7.58
C LEU A 307 -2.28 11.25 -8.01
N ALA A 308 -3.43 11.91 -7.82
CA ALA A 308 -3.62 13.32 -8.15
C ALA A 308 -2.74 14.22 -7.27
N LYS A 309 -2.74 14.00 -5.94
CA LYS A 309 -1.94 14.75 -4.97
C LYS A 309 -0.44 14.61 -5.27
N TRP A 310 0.04 13.39 -5.35
CA TRP A 310 1.47 13.10 -5.52
C TRP A 310 1.95 13.37 -6.93
N GLY A 311 1.11 13.21 -7.95
CA GLY A 311 1.44 13.57 -9.33
C GLY A 311 1.82 15.05 -9.47
N LYS A 312 1.08 15.93 -8.80
CA LYS A 312 1.41 17.36 -8.75
C LYS A 312 2.72 17.61 -7.99
N ILE A 313 2.86 17.05 -6.78
CA ILE A 313 4.03 17.26 -5.91
C ILE A 313 5.31 16.76 -6.58
N ILE A 314 5.29 15.53 -7.13
CA ILE A 314 6.44 14.90 -7.78
C ILE A 314 6.87 15.69 -9.02
N LYS A 315 5.89 16.14 -9.83
CA LYS A 315 6.15 16.96 -11.02
C LYS A 315 6.75 18.31 -10.65
N ASP A 316 6.14 19.04 -9.69
CA ASP A 316 6.57 20.38 -9.29
C ASP A 316 7.95 20.35 -8.61
N ALA A 317 8.27 19.27 -7.89
CA ALA A 317 9.57 19.06 -7.25
C ALA A 317 10.66 18.48 -8.18
N GLY A 318 10.31 18.08 -9.40
CA GLY A 318 11.24 17.43 -10.33
C GLY A 318 11.79 16.10 -9.83
N ILE A 319 11.02 15.37 -8.99
CA ILE A 319 11.46 14.10 -8.40
C ILE A 319 11.44 13.02 -9.49
N LYS A 320 12.60 12.39 -9.72
CA LYS A 320 12.74 11.25 -10.63
C LYS A 320 13.35 10.09 -9.85
N ALA A 321 12.91 8.88 -10.14
CA ALA A 321 13.53 7.66 -9.68
C ALA A 321 14.31 7.05 -10.89
N ASP A 322 15.57 6.76 -10.68
CA ASP A 322 16.45 6.15 -11.71
C ASP A 322 16.09 4.67 -11.94
#